data_7b630aa6ca136c35864fccbcdcf6ee14
#
_entry.id   7b630aa6ca136c35864fccbcdcf6ee14
#
_cell.length_a   1.000
_cell.length_b   1.000
_cell.length_c   1.000
_cell.angle_alpha   90.00
_cell.angle_beta   90.00
_cell.angle_gamma   90.00
#
_symmetry.space_group_name_H-M   'P 1'
#
loop_
_entity.id
_entity.type
_entity.pdbx_description
1 polymer ?
#
loop_
_entity_poly.entity_id
_entity_poly.type
_entity_poly.pdbx_seq_one_letter_code
_entity_poly.pdbx_strand_id
1 'polypeptide(L)'
;KKSIVAGVFIIMGIVMNGSILYARENVQKWYPDERSEQIETELEDVYENPSHATAVKHMVWVEIPVWKLKNGQKVPGKMKVQVLNLLAEEVKEIFTEIYNGPEKFPIKSIGGYEWRSNGISSLHSLGRAIDINPDENPQLSPEGKVLVGKKWEPGQNPYSITPDGDVVRAFSRRGWVWGATYRRPDYMHFDVPTMSLDYSIIEQFLK
;
A
#
# COMPACT_ATOMS: atom_id res chain seq x y z
N LYS A 1 -25.97 15.67 14.41
CA LYS A 1 -24.77 15.06 13.84
C LYS A 1 -23.73 14.81 14.94
N LYS A 2 -24.06 13.92 15.87
CA LYS A 2 -23.16 13.43 16.94
C LYS A 2 -23.73 12.09 17.37
N SER A 3 -23.53 11.01 16.62
CA SER A 3 -24.12 9.72 17.02
C SER A 3 -23.46 8.45 16.47
N ILE A 4 -22.29 8.52 15.87
CA ILE A 4 -21.64 7.30 15.32
C ILE A 4 -20.49 6.81 16.21
N VAL A 5 -19.93 7.65 17.08
CA VAL A 5 -18.81 7.28 17.95
C VAL A 5 -19.21 6.43 19.18
N ALA A 6 -20.49 6.41 19.54
CA ALA A 6 -20.94 5.70 20.76
C ALA A 6 -21.18 4.18 20.59
N GLY A 7 -21.24 3.67 19.36
CA GLY A 7 -21.57 2.25 19.10
C GLY A 7 -20.41 1.25 19.29
N VAL A 8 -19.18 1.72 19.26
CA VAL A 8 -17.98 0.84 19.28
C VAL A 8 -17.55 0.47 20.71
N PHE A 9 -18.01 1.23 21.71
CA PHE A 9 -17.59 1.01 23.11
C PHE A 9 -18.28 -0.14 23.84
N ILE A 10 -19.35 -0.72 23.31
CA ILE A 10 -20.17 -1.72 24.04
C ILE A 10 -19.72 -3.17 23.81
N ILE A 11 -18.96 -3.47 22.76
CA ILE A 11 -18.53 -4.84 22.45
C ILE A 11 -17.23 -5.25 23.17
N MET A 12 -16.51 -4.31 23.79
CA MET A 12 -15.22 -4.58 24.47
C MET A 12 -15.32 -4.96 25.97
N GLY A 13 -16.51 -5.23 26.48
CA GLY A 13 -16.74 -5.46 27.92
C GLY A 13 -16.59 -6.89 28.42
N ILE A 14 -16.40 -7.90 27.58
CA ILE A 14 -16.42 -9.30 28.02
C ILE A 14 -15.29 -10.10 27.37
N VAL A 15 -14.06 -9.95 27.84
CA VAL A 15 -13.05 -11.03 27.87
C VAL A 15 -12.09 -10.77 29.03
N MET A 16 -12.04 -11.69 29.95
CA MET A 16 -11.29 -11.62 31.19
C MET A 16 -9.83 -12.06 31.09
N ASN A 17 -8.97 -11.31 31.77
CA ASN A 17 -7.61 -11.67 32.23
C ASN A 17 -6.55 -12.08 31.20
N GLY A 18 -5.60 -11.20 30.97
CA GLY A 18 -4.36 -11.45 30.20
C GLY A 18 -4.47 -11.13 28.71
N SER A 19 -5.58 -11.45 28.08
CA SER A 19 -5.85 -11.14 26.66
C SER A 19 -6.16 -9.66 26.41
N ILE A 20 -6.56 -8.93 27.43
CA ILE A 20 -6.92 -7.50 27.33
C ILE A 20 -5.68 -6.61 27.16
N LEU A 21 -4.53 -6.93 27.76
CA LEU A 21 -3.31 -6.16 27.54
C LEU A 21 -2.78 -6.37 26.12
N TYR A 22 -2.75 -7.62 25.65
CA TYR A 22 -2.32 -7.95 24.29
C TYR A 22 -3.25 -7.36 23.23
N ALA A 23 -4.56 -7.36 23.50
CA ALA A 23 -5.54 -6.67 22.64
C ALA A 23 -5.35 -5.15 22.66
N ARG A 24 -5.07 -4.52 23.84
CA ARG A 24 -4.84 -3.07 23.91
C ARG A 24 -3.60 -2.62 23.15
N GLU A 25 -2.47 -3.31 23.27
CA GLU A 25 -1.25 -2.96 22.55
C GLU A 25 -1.38 -3.16 21.03
N ASN A 26 -2.19 -4.12 20.59
CA ASN A 26 -2.45 -4.34 19.17
C ASN A 26 -3.61 -3.49 18.63
N VAL A 27 -4.62 -3.17 19.44
CA VAL A 27 -5.74 -2.28 19.07
C VAL A 27 -5.24 -0.84 18.91
N GLN A 28 -4.25 -0.37 19.66
CA GLN A 28 -3.62 0.93 19.44
C GLN A 28 -2.98 1.04 18.04
N LYS A 29 -2.63 -0.08 17.43
CA LYS A 29 -2.12 -0.19 16.05
C LYS A 29 -3.23 -0.16 14.99
N TRP A 30 -4.49 -0.32 15.40
CA TRP A 30 -5.68 -0.45 14.54
C TRP A 30 -6.67 0.71 14.67
N TYR A 31 -6.36 1.74 15.48
CA TYR A 31 -7.16 2.96 15.44
C TYR A 31 -6.86 3.70 14.12
N PRO A 32 -7.88 4.25 13.46
CA PRO A 32 -7.65 5.12 12.33
C PRO A 32 -6.76 6.25 12.81
N ASP A 33 -5.60 6.36 12.19
CA ASP A 33 -4.85 7.58 12.29
C ASP A 33 -5.63 8.67 11.51
N GLU A 34 -5.35 9.90 11.79
CA GLU A 34 -5.98 11.05 11.13
C GLU A 34 -5.93 10.92 9.60
N ARG A 35 -4.88 10.32 9.07
CA ARG A 35 -4.70 10.04 7.64
C ARG A 35 -5.77 9.10 7.09
N SER A 36 -6.11 8.03 7.81
CA SER A 36 -7.14 7.07 7.38
C SER A 36 -8.50 7.73 7.30
N GLU A 37 -8.87 8.57 8.28
CA GLU A 37 -10.14 9.32 8.26
C GLU A 37 -10.18 10.32 7.09
N GLN A 38 -9.09 11.00 6.81
CA GLN A 38 -8.99 11.93 5.69
C GLN A 38 -9.13 11.20 4.34
N ILE A 39 -8.50 10.04 4.17
CA ILE A 39 -8.61 9.21 2.96
C ILE A 39 -10.06 8.75 2.75
N GLU A 40 -10.72 8.23 3.78
CA GLU A 40 -12.11 7.77 3.67
C GLU A 40 -13.05 8.94 3.33
N THR A 41 -12.84 10.11 3.93
CA THR A 41 -13.62 11.33 3.63
C THR A 41 -13.39 11.81 2.20
N GLU A 42 -12.16 11.82 1.72
CA GLU A 42 -11.80 12.23 0.35
C GLU A 42 -12.43 11.31 -0.69
N LEU A 43 -12.58 10.02 -0.39
CA LEU A 43 -13.10 9.00 -1.30
C LEU A 43 -14.61 8.72 -1.14
N GLU A 44 -15.33 9.47 -0.31
CA GLU A 44 -16.76 9.22 0.00
C GLU A 44 -17.60 9.14 -1.29
N ASP A 45 -17.44 10.06 -2.23
CA ASP A 45 -18.19 10.07 -3.49
C ASP A 45 -17.80 8.90 -4.41
N VAL A 46 -16.56 8.39 -4.30
CA VAL A 46 -16.12 7.20 -5.05
C VAL A 46 -16.78 5.95 -4.50
N TYR A 47 -16.97 5.86 -3.20
CA TYR A 47 -17.67 4.73 -2.57
C TYR A 47 -19.19 4.77 -2.88
N GLU A 48 -19.78 5.96 -2.92
CA GLU A 48 -21.20 6.13 -3.27
C GLU A 48 -21.47 5.85 -4.76
N ASN A 49 -20.58 6.30 -5.64
CA ASN A 49 -20.71 6.19 -7.11
C ASN A 49 -19.44 5.61 -7.74
N PRO A 50 -19.17 4.30 -7.58
CA PRO A 50 -17.92 3.67 -8.02
C PRO A 50 -17.75 3.73 -9.54
N SER A 51 -16.85 4.58 -10.00
CA SER A 51 -16.47 4.68 -11.42
C SER A 51 -15.09 5.29 -11.61
N HIS A 52 -14.49 5.04 -12.77
CA HIS A 52 -13.26 5.75 -13.16
C HIS A 52 -13.48 7.27 -13.16
N ALA A 53 -14.65 7.73 -13.63
CA ALA A 53 -14.95 9.16 -13.74
C ALA A 53 -15.05 9.87 -12.38
N THR A 54 -15.48 9.19 -11.33
CA THR A 54 -15.46 9.70 -9.95
C THR A 54 -14.05 9.62 -9.38
N ALA A 55 -13.44 8.46 -9.39
CA ALA A 55 -12.14 8.23 -8.77
C ALA A 55 -11.02 9.12 -9.33
N VAL A 56 -10.96 9.31 -10.64
CA VAL A 56 -9.87 10.08 -11.27
C VAL A 56 -9.82 11.55 -10.85
N LYS A 57 -10.92 12.10 -10.31
CA LYS A 57 -10.96 13.49 -9.81
C LYS A 57 -10.10 13.70 -8.57
N HIS A 58 -9.89 12.65 -7.79
CA HIS A 58 -9.08 12.65 -6.58
C HIS A 58 -7.62 12.28 -6.83
N MET A 59 -7.24 12.00 -8.08
CA MET A 59 -5.92 11.52 -8.44
C MET A 59 -5.02 12.63 -8.96
N VAL A 60 -3.75 12.58 -8.61
CA VAL A 60 -2.73 13.51 -9.08
C VAL A 60 -1.49 12.76 -9.57
N TRP A 61 -0.83 13.32 -10.58
CA TRP A 61 0.47 12.83 -11.05
C TRP A 61 1.60 13.39 -10.20
N VAL A 62 2.40 12.52 -9.61
CA VAL A 62 3.59 12.85 -8.83
C VAL A 62 4.83 12.52 -9.64
N GLU A 63 5.72 13.49 -9.83
CA GLU A 63 7.05 13.24 -10.37
C GLU A 63 7.99 12.81 -9.24
N ILE A 64 8.65 11.68 -9.41
CA ILE A 64 9.53 11.05 -8.43
C ILE A 64 10.94 10.88 -8.98
N PRO A 65 12.00 11.07 -8.17
CA PRO A 65 13.36 10.72 -8.54
C PRO A 65 13.53 9.20 -8.50
N VAL A 66 14.28 8.66 -9.45
CA VAL A 66 14.57 7.22 -9.53
C VAL A 66 15.99 6.97 -10.00
N TRP A 67 16.58 5.85 -9.62
CA TRP A 67 17.73 5.29 -10.32
C TRP A 67 17.26 4.40 -11.46
N LYS A 68 17.94 4.47 -12.59
CA LYS A 68 17.73 3.58 -13.74
C LYS A 68 19.02 2.82 -14.02
N LEU A 69 18.92 1.60 -14.55
CA LEU A 69 20.08 0.90 -15.07
C LEU A 69 20.25 1.19 -16.56
N LYS A 70 21.40 1.72 -16.94
CA LYS A 70 21.81 1.92 -18.32
C LYS A 70 23.18 1.27 -18.53
N ASN A 71 23.22 0.24 -19.36
CA ASN A 71 24.45 -0.56 -19.58
C ASN A 71 25.08 -1.08 -18.25
N GLY A 72 24.24 -1.55 -17.33
CA GLY A 72 24.65 -2.06 -16.03
C GLY A 72 25.01 -0.98 -14.99
N GLN A 73 25.02 0.30 -15.36
CA GLN A 73 25.33 1.40 -14.44
C GLN A 73 24.06 2.08 -13.95
N LYS A 74 24.04 2.44 -12.67
CA LYS A 74 22.95 3.23 -12.06
C LYS A 74 23.09 4.69 -12.45
N VAL A 75 22.10 5.21 -13.15
CA VAL A 75 22.04 6.61 -13.58
C VAL A 75 20.78 7.28 -13.00
N PRO A 76 20.86 8.57 -12.62
CA PRO A 76 19.69 9.29 -12.12
C PRO A 76 18.65 9.46 -13.22
N GLY A 77 17.39 9.47 -12.82
CA GLY A 77 16.24 9.66 -13.71
C GLY A 77 15.02 10.14 -12.95
N LYS A 78 13.93 10.30 -13.67
CA LYS A 78 12.62 10.63 -13.12
C LYS A 78 11.56 9.73 -13.72
N MET A 79 10.49 9.49 -12.96
CA MET A 79 9.26 8.84 -13.41
C MET A 79 8.06 9.59 -12.86
N LYS A 80 6.88 9.28 -13.38
CA LYS A 80 5.63 9.79 -12.83
C LYS A 80 4.78 8.62 -12.38
N VAL A 81 4.10 8.78 -11.27
CA VAL A 81 3.09 7.85 -10.75
C VAL A 81 1.84 8.62 -10.41
N GLN A 82 0.68 8.06 -10.70
CA GLN A 82 -0.60 8.67 -10.33
C GLN A 82 -1.11 8.03 -9.05
N VAL A 83 -1.46 8.85 -8.07
CA VAL A 83 -1.88 8.42 -6.74
C VAL A 83 -3.01 9.32 -6.22
N LEU A 84 -3.66 8.92 -5.14
CA LEU A 84 -4.59 9.77 -4.40
C LEU A 84 -3.90 11.07 -4.00
N ASN A 85 -4.57 12.21 -4.22
CA ASN A 85 -4.01 13.55 -3.96
C ASN A 85 -3.45 13.69 -2.53
N LEU A 86 -4.16 13.18 -1.53
CA LEU A 86 -3.71 13.19 -0.12
C LEU A 86 -2.38 12.46 0.13
N LEU A 87 -2.01 11.51 -0.73
CA LEU A 87 -0.78 10.74 -0.60
C LEU A 87 0.39 11.32 -1.42
N ALA A 88 0.16 12.38 -2.20
CA ALA A 88 1.12 12.88 -3.17
C ALA A 88 2.47 13.29 -2.58
N GLU A 89 2.47 14.09 -1.51
CA GLU A 89 3.71 14.54 -0.86
C GLU A 89 4.41 13.37 -0.15
N GLU A 90 3.65 12.50 0.53
CA GLU A 90 4.22 11.32 1.18
C GLU A 90 4.89 10.38 0.16
N VAL A 91 4.26 10.15 -0.99
CA VAL A 91 4.84 9.36 -2.08
C VAL A 91 6.13 9.98 -2.60
N LYS A 92 6.16 11.29 -2.77
CA LYS A 92 7.36 12.02 -3.20
C LYS A 92 8.51 11.90 -2.18
N GLU A 93 8.19 11.98 -0.88
CA GLU A 93 9.17 11.77 0.20
C GLU A 93 9.69 10.32 0.21
N ILE A 94 8.81 9.32 0.08
CA ILE A 94 9.19 7.90 -0.01
C ILE A 94 10.22 7.70 -1.12
N PHE A 95 9.92 8.14 -2.34
CA PHE A 95 10.83 7.96 -3.47
C PHE A 95 12.10 8.81 -3.37
N THR A 96 12.06 9.95 -2.70
CA THR A 96 13.25 10.73 -2.37
C THR A 96 14.15 9.97 -1.38
N GLU A 97 13.57 9.31 -0.38
CA GLU A 97 14.32 8.46 0.57
C GLU A 97 14.96 7.26 -0.15
N ILE A 98 14.20 6.53 -1.00
CA ILE A 98 14.72 5.44 -1.81
C ILE A 98 15.87 5.90 -2.73
N TYR A 99 15.69 7.04 -3.38
CA TYR A 99 16.70 7.62 -4.26
C TYR A 99 18.00 7.95 -3.54
N ASN A 100 17.91 8.50 -2.31
CA ASN A 100 19.06 8.85 -1.47
C ASN A 100 19.61 7.67 -0.66
N GLY A 101 18.93 6.54 -0.66
CA GLY A 101 19.34 5.35 0.06
C GLY A 101 20.61 4.70 -0.49
N PRO A 102 21.34 3.95 0.36
CA PRO A 102 22.62 3.35 -0.01
C PRO A 102 22.53 2.33 -1.16
N GLU A 103 21.37 1.66 -1.32
CA GLU A 103 21.18 0.69 -2.40
C GLU A 103 21.07 1.38 -3.77
N LYS A 104 20.65 2.64 -3.82
CA LYS A 104 20.31 3.31 -5.09
C LYS A 104 19.43 2.39 -5.94
N PHE A 105 18.32 1.91 -5.33
CA PHE A 105 17.47 0.87 -5.91
C PHE A 105 16.94 1.32 -7.28
N PRO A 106 17.18 0.54 -8.36
CA PRO A 106 16.77 0.94 -9.69
C PRO A 106 15.29 0.65 -9.93
N ILE A 107 14.58 1.62 -10.49
CA ILE A 107 13.17 1.48 -10.84
C ILE A 107 13.03 1.47 -12.37
N LYS A 108 12.59 0.33 -12.89
CA LYS A 108 12.35 0.07 -14.31
C LYS A 108 10.94 0.44 -14.70
N SER A 109 9.97 0.11 -13.84
CA SER A 109 8.54 0.39 -14.03
C SER A 109 7.87 0.66 -12.70
N ILE A 110 6.81 1.46 -12.75
CA ILE A 110 6.00 1.82 -11.59
C ILE A 110 4.55 1.93 -12.02
N GLY A 111 3.63 1.36 -11.22
CA GLY A 111 2.20 1.50 -11.34
C GLY A 111 1.62 2.16 -10.10
N GLY A 112 0.62 3.01 -10.25
CA GLY A 112 -0.14 3.61 -9.16
C GLY A 112 -1.63 3.47 -9.41
N TYR A 113 -2.36 4.59 -9.54
CA TYR A 113 -3.77 4.58 -9.84
C TYR A 113 -4.07 3.88 -11.18
N GLU A 114 -4.98 2.93 -11.12
CA GLU A 114 -5.54 2.24 -12.27
C GLU A 114 -6.95 1.77 -11.92
N TRP A 115 -7.97 2.26 -12.62
CA TRP A 115 -9.33 1.79 -12.44
C TRP A 115 -9.48 0.37 -12.99
N ARG A 116 -9.63 -0.60 -12.11
CA ARG A 116 -9.71 -2.03 -12.45
C ARG A 116 -11.16 -2.52 -12.53
N SER A 117 -11.38 -3.66 -13.18
CA SER A 117 -12.72 -4.26 -13.37
C SER A 117 -13.43 -4.63 -12.06
N ASN A 118 -12.68 -4.88 -10.97
CA ASN A 118 -13.22 -5.11 -9.63
C ASN A 118 -13.52 -3.81 -8.85
N GLY A 119 -13.41 -2.64 -9.50
CA GLY A 119 -13.77 -1.33 -8.95
C GLY A 119 -13.03 -1.02 -7.65
N ILE A 120 -13.76 -0.53 -6.65
CA ILE A 120 -13.24 -0.12 -5.34
C ILE A 120 -12.62 -1.26 -4.51
N SER A 121 -12.79 -2.51 -4.89
CA SER A 121 -12.09 -3.64 -4.25
C SER A 121 -10.60 -3.67 -4.58
N SER A 122 -10.13 -2.86 -5.52
CA SER A 122 -8.72 -2.67 -5.81
C SER A 122 -8.21 -1.37 -5.20
N LEU A 123 -7.16 -1.42 -4.41
CA LEU A 123 -6.51 -0.22 -3.87
C LEU A 123 -5.87 0.64 -4.94
N HIS A 124 -5.49 0.06 -6.09
CA HIS A 124 -5.09 0.84 -7.26
C HIS A 124 -6.23 1.70 -7.81
N SER A 125 -7.47 1.20 -7.80
CA SER A 125 -8.63 2.00 -8.22
C SER A 125 -8.95 3.18 -7.29
N LEU A 126 -8.39 3.16 -6.09
CA LEU A 126 -8.50 4.21 -5.07
C LEU A 126 -7.23 5.07 -4.98
N GLY A 127 -6.22 4.84 -5.83
CA GLY A 127 -4.94 5.55 -5.81
C GLY A 127 -4.12 5.34 -4.54
N ARG A 128 -4.39 4.26 -3.79
CA ARG A 128 -3.80 3.93 -2.50
C ARG A 128 -2.76 2.82 -2.56
N ALA A 129 -2.39 2.40 -3.76
CA ALA A 129 -1.40 1.34 -3.98
C ALA A 129 -0.37 1.73 -5.04
N ILE A 130 0.83 1.21 -4.88
CA ILE A 130 1.96 1.37 -5.81
C ILE A 130 2.60 0.01 -6.06
N ASP A 131 2.78 -0.32 -7.34
CA ASP A 131 3.53 -1.49 -7.78
C ASP A 131 4.90 -1.05 -8.31
N ILE A 132 5.97 -1.72 -7.89
CA ILE A 132 7.35 -1.42 -8.30
C ILE A 132 7.96 -2.63 -9.00
N ASN A 133 8.46 -2.44 -10.23
CA ASN A 133 9.13 -3.48 -11.03
C ASN A 133 8.33 -4.80 -11.08
N PRO A 134 7.08 -4.84 -11.57
CA PRO A 134 6.22 -6.02 -11.51
C PRO A 134 6.83 -7.30 -12.08
N ASP A 135 7.62 -7.20 -13.14
CA ASP A 135 8.27 -8.35 -13.74
C ASP A 135 9.22 -9.07 -12.78
N GLU A 136 9.97 -8.32 -11.97
CA GLU A 136 11.00 -8.81 -11.06
C GLU A 136 10.52 -8.97 -9.61
N ASN A 137 9.27 -8.58 -9.35
CA ASN A 137 8.60 -8.66 -8.05
C ASN A 137 7.20 -9.25 -8.24
N PRO A 138 7.10 -10.56 -8.51
CA PRO A 138 5.86 -11.20 -8.93
C PRO A 138 4.81 -11.24 -7.82
N GLN A 139 3.54 -11.36 -8.24
CA GLN A 139 2.47 -11.87 -7.40
C GLN A 139 2.43 -13.40 -7.47
N LEU A 140 2.29 -14.05 -6.32
CA LEU A 140 2.20 -15.50 -6.22
C LEU A 140 0.80 -15.96 -5.76
N SER A 141 0.44 -17.19 -6.12
CA SER A 141 -0.66 -17.89 -5.46
C SER A 141 -0.25 -18.31 -4.02
N PRO A 142 -1.21 -18.72 -3.17
CA PRO A 142 -0.88 -19.26 -1.84
C PRO A 142 0.09 -20.45 -1.87
N GLU A 143 0.10 -21.20 -2.99
CA GLU A 143 0.97 -22.37 -3.22
C GLU A 143 2.33 -21.99 -3.83
N GLY A 144 2.60 -20.69 -4.01
CA GLY A 144 3.86 -20.18 -4.54
C GLY A 144 3.98 -20.17 -6.07
N LYS A 145 2.88 -20.39 -6.82
CA LYS A 145 2.90 -20.28 -8.29
C LYS A 145 2.85 -18.81 -8.71
N VAL A 146 3.68 -18.41 -9.65
CA VAL A 146 3.66 -17.06 -10.23
C VAL A 146 2.33 -16.81 -10.97
N LEU A 147 1.63 -15.76 -10.59
CA LEU A 147 0.38 -15.29 -11.20
C LEU A 147 0.61 -14.10 -12.13
N VAL A 148 1.43 -13.15 -11.68
CA VAL A 148 1.83 -11.95 -12.40
C VAL A 148 3.33 -11.75 -12.24
N GLY A 149 3.99 -11.22 -13.28
CA GLY A 149 5.44 -11.00 -13.26
C GLY A 149 6.23 -12.25 -13.61
N LYS A 150 7.47 -12.33 -13.17
CA LYS A 150 8.39 -13.43 -13.50
C LYS A 150 8.96 -14.08 -12.23
N LYS A 151 10.24 -13.86 -11.92
CA LYS A 151 10.92 -14.47 -10.79
C LYS A 151 11.43 -13.42 -9.81
N TRP A 152 11.19 -13.64 -8.54
CA TRP A 152 11.76 -12.84 -7.48
C TRP A 152 13.13 -13.40 -7.07
N GLU A 153 14.18 -12.58 -7.21
CA GLU A 153 15.58 -12.97 -6.95
C GLU A 153 16.29 -11.86 -6.16
N PRO A 154 15.88 -11.64 -4.88
CA PRO A 154 16.46 -10.59 -4.05
C PRO A 154 17.96 -10.82 -3.85
N GLY A 155 18.75 -9.74 -3.98
CA GLY A 155 20.20 -9.80 -3.88
C GLY A 155 20.93 -10.32 -5.14
N GLN A 156 20.22 -10.90 -6.11
CA GLN A 156 20.78 -11.36 -7.40
C GLN A 156 20.30 -10.47 -8.56
N ASN A 157 19.00 -10.23 -8.65
CA ASN A 157 18.43 -9.32 -9.63
C ASN A 157 18.33 -7.92 -9.03
N PRO A 158 18.98 -6.90 -9.60
CA PRO A 158 19.00 -5.55 -9.03
C PRO A 158 17.62 -4.86 -8.97
N TYR A 159 16.64 -5.37 -9.69
CA TYR A 159 15.28 -4.87 -9.71
C TYR A 159 14.33 -5.60 -8.73
N SER A 160 14.79 -6.70 -8.12
CA SER A 160 14.02 -7.43 -7.10
C SER A 160 14.15 -6.75 -5.74
N ILE A 161 13.01 -6.45 -5.14
CA ILE A 161 12.91 -5.79 -3.82
C ILE A 161 13.41 -6.75 -2.74
N THR A 162 14.28 -6.28 -1.85
CA THR A 162 14.77 -7.04 -0.70
C THR A 162 13.95 -6.72 0.55
N PRO A 163 13.68 -7.72 1.43
CA PRO A 163 12.82 -7.52 2.61
C PRO A 163 13.29 -6.43 3.57
N ASP A 164 14.60 -6.22 3.67
CA ASP A 164 15.27 -5.24 4.51
C ASP A 164 15.89 -4.09 3.73
N GLY A 165 15.51 -3.95 2.46
CA GLY A 165 16.03 -2.96 1.53
C GLY A 165 15.47 -1.55 1.72
N ASP A 166 16.06 -0.59 0.98
CA ASP A 166 15.66 0.82 1.02
C ASP A 166 14.18 1.01 0.67
N VAL A 167 13.67 0.24 -0.28
CA VAL A 167 12.26 0.32 -0.71
C VAL A 167 11.32 -0.03 0.44
N VAL A 168 11.48 -1.23 1.02
CA VAL A 168 10.59 -1.69 2.10
C VAL A 168 10.68 -0.76 3.31
N ARG A 169 11.90 -0.30 3.68
CA ARG A 169 12.09 0.63 4.80
C ARG A 169 11.39 1.96 4.59
N ALA A 170 11.49 2.56 3.40
CA ALA A 170 10.92 3.86 3.10
C ALA A 170 9.38 3.85 3.18
N PHE A 171 8.75 2.80 2.63
CA PHE A 171 7.31 2.61 2.71
C PHE A 171 6.83 2.27 4.13
N SER A 172 7.47 1.30 4.79
CA SER A 172 7.05 0.82 6.12
C SER A 172 7.15 1.90 7.20
N ARG A 173 8.15 2.80 7.13
CA ARG A 173 8.26 3.94 8.07
C ARG A 173 7.06 4.87 8.04
N ARG A 174 6.33 4.89 6.93
CA ARG A 174 5.11 5.69 6.72
C ARG A 174 3.83 4.88 6.83
N GLY A 175 3.93 3.66 7.40
CA GLY A 175 2.77 2.79 7.64
C GLY A 175 2.16 2.18 6.39
N TRP A 176 2.89 2.16 5.26
CA TRP A 176 2.48 1.36 4.10
C TRP A 176 2.78 -0.11 4.36
N VAL A 177 1.94 -0.97 3.85
CA VAL A 177 2.08 -2.43 3.95
C VAL A 177 2.71 -2.95 2.67
N TRP A 178 3.71 -3.82 2.81
CA TRP A 178 4.27 -4.56 1.68
C TRP A 178 3.48 -5.84 1.43
N GLY A 179 2.98 -6.03 0.22
CA GLY A 179 2.18 -7.19 -0.17
C GLY A 179 2.86 -8.56 -0.08
N ALA A 180 4.18 -8.60 0.13
CA ALA A 180 4.90 -9.85 0.42
C ALA A 180 4.37 -10.58 1.68
N THR A 181 3.71 -9.85 2.59
CA THR A 181 3.13 -10.41 3.83
C THR A 181 1.71 -10.95 3.64
N TYR A 182 1.13 -10.80 2.47
CA TYR A 182 -0.22 -11.27 2.18
C TYR A 182 -0.29 -12.79 2.03
N ARG A 183 -1.46 -13.38 2.26
CA ARG A 183 -1.72 -14.80 1.99
C ARG A 183 -1.40 -15.18 0.53
N ARG A 184 -1.58 -14.24 -0.39
CA ARG A 184 -1.12 -14.30 -1.78
C ARG A 184 0.02 -13.29 -1.92
N PRO A 185 1.28 -13.69 -1.67
CA PRO A 185 2.40 -12.75 -1.68
C PRO A 185 2.44 -11.95 -2.97
N ASP A 186 2.55 -10.62 -2.83
CA ASP A 186 2.61 -9.68 -3.94
C ASP A 186 3.83 -8.77 -3.73
N TYR A 187 4.96 -9.19 -4.28
CA TYR A 187 6.24 -8.55 -4.00
C TYR A 187 6.39 -7.17 -4.63
N MET A 188 5.61 -6.85 -5.70
CA MET A 188 5.61 -5.52 -6.32
C MET A 188 4.85 -4.50 -5.50
N HIS A 189 3.88 -4.93 -4.69
CA HIS A 189 2.76 -4.16 -4.17
C HIS A 189 3.04 -3.52 -2.81
N PHE A 190 2.78 -2.22 -2.71
CA PHE A 190 2.73 -1.46 -1.47
C PHE A 190 1.42 -0.71 -1.38
N ASP A 191 0.74 -0.74 -0.24
CA ASP A 191 -0.52 -0.01 -0.06
C ASP A 191 -0.65 0.67 1.30
N VAL A 192 -1.58 1.63 1.35
CA VAL A 192 -2.01 2.29 2.59
C VAL A 192 -3.26 1.60 3.10
N PRO A 193 -3.20 0.89 4.23
CA PRO A 193 -4.38 0.34 4.87
C PRO A 193 -5.31 1.45 5.37
N THR A 194 -6.62 1.23 5.29
CA THR A 194 -7.64 2.05 5.96
C THR A 194 -8.68 1.17 6.61
N MET A 195 -9.51 1.76 7.47
CA MET A 195 -10.53 1.04 8.26
C MET A 195 -11.53 0.23 7.44
N SER A 196 -11.91 0.70 6.26
CA SER A 196 -12.94 0.02 5.45
C SER A 196 -12.52 -1.37 4.96
N LEU A 197 -11.22 -1.59 4.78
CA LEU A 197 -10.66 -2.90 4.41
C LEU A 197 -10.50 -3.83 5.61
N ASP A 198 -10.23 -3.28 6.79
CA ASP A 198 -10.03 -4.07 8.00
C ASP A 198 -11.32 -4.72 8.50
N TYR A 199 -12.48 -4.09 8.27
CA TYR A 199 -13.77 -4.71 8.61
C TYR A 199 -14.02 -6.00 7.84
N SER A 200 -13.65 -6.09 6.57
CA SER A 200 -13.80 -7.31 5.77
C SER A 200 -12.85 -8.42 6.22
N ILE A 201 -11.68 -8.06 6.70
CA ILE A 201 -10.70 -8.99 7.29
C ILE A 201 -11.21 -9.47 8.65
N ILE A 202 -11.70 -8.58 9.49
CA ILE A 202 -12.27 -8.93 10.81
C ILE A 202 -13.47 -9.87 10.66
N GLU A 203 -14.37 -9.66 9.70
CA GLU A 203 -15.48 -10.57 9.43
C GLU A 203 -15.03 -11.96 8.98
N GLN A 204 -13.89 -12.11 8.31
CA GLN A 204 -13.33 -13.41 7.93
C GLN A 204 -12.74 -14.18 9.13
N PHE A 205 -12.31 -13.47 10.18
CA PHE A 205 -11.80 -14.08 11.41
C PHE A 205 -12.89 -14.37 12.45
N LEU A 206 -14.08 -13.77 12.31
CA LEU A 206 -15.22 -13.96 13.21
C LEU A 206 -16.22 -15.06 12.73
N LYS A 207 -15.98 -15.62 11.56
CA LYS A 207 -16.70 -16.80 11.01
C LYS A 207 -15.85 -18.06 11.10
#